data_7c552f72c9edb261f9e27be90f1863e0
#
_entry.id   7c552f72c9edb261f9e27be90f1863e0
#
_cell.length_a   1.000
_cell.length_b   1.000
_cell.length_c   1.000
_cell.angle_alpha   90.00
_cell.angle_beta   90.00
_cell.angle_gamma   90.00
#
_symmetry.space_group_name_H-M   'P 1'
#
loop_
_entity.id
_entity.type
_entity.pdbx_description
1 polymer ?
#
loop_
_entity_poly.entity_id
_entity_poly.type
_entity_poly.pdbx_seq_one_letter_code
_entity_poly.pdbx_strand_id
1 'polypeptide(L)'
;MIRDWDSLKAAVAGGAQLKYIFFWGHRAPKDGSVGKSCFSQWWPSPFEINGVGYATAEHYMMAEKARLFGDEAACAAILQAATPAEAKKLGAQVSGFVEEIWQLHRFGIVVAGNRARFEQNPLIREFLVNTGERVLVEASPVDRI
;
A
#
# COMPACT_ATOMS: atom_id res chain seq x y z
N MET A 1 -19.94 -4.75 4.79
CA MET A 1 -18.54 -5.04 4.35
C MET A 1 -17.56 -4.23 5.18
N ILE A 2 -16.54 -4.90 5.74
CA ILE A 2 -15.51 -4.23 6.55
C ILE A 2 -14.47 -3.63 5.61
N ARG A 3 -14.31 -2.30 5.63
CA ARG A 3 -13.39 -1.56 4.75
C ARG A 3 -12.42 -0.64 5.48
N ASP A 4 -12.69 -0.39 6.75
CA ASP A 4 -11.92 0.52 7.59
C ASP A 4 -12.04 0.14 9.06
N TRP A 5 -11.33 0.87 9.89
CA TRP A 5 -11.31 0.63 11.33
C TRP A 5 -12.68 0.81 12.00
N ASP A 6 -13.48 1.76 11.55
CA ASP A 6 -14.79 2.03 12.17
C ASP A 6 -15.81 0.94 11.81
N SER A 7 -15.83 0.49 10.56
CA SER A 7 -16.67 -0.64 10.16
C SER A 7 -16.24 -1.96 10.83
N LEU A 8 -14.94 -2.15 11.09
CA LEU A 8 -14.44 -3.30 11.84
C LEU A 8 -14.92 -3.26 13.29
N LYS A 9 -14.76 -2.12 13.97
CA LYS A 9 -15.24 -1.94 15.34
C LYS A 9 -16.75 -2.18 15.46
N ALA A 10 -17.52 -1.64 14.52
CA ALA A 10 -18.97 -1.83 14.51
C ALA A 10 -19.35 -3.30 14.32
N ALA A 11 -18.69 -4.04 13.41
CA ALA A 11 -18.93 -5.46 13.21
C ALA A 11 -18.64 -6.29 14.48
N VAL A 12 -17.52 -6.03 15.13
CA VAL A 12 -17.12 -6.71 16.38
C VAL A 12 -18.11 -6.38 17.51
N ALA A 13 -18.49 -5.12 17.66
CA ALA A 13 -19.49 -4.70 18.65
C ALA A 13 -20.85 -5.34 18.40
N GLY A 14 -21.22 -5.60 17.14
CA GLY A 14 -22.43 -6.32 16.74
C GLY A 14 -22.37 -7.84 16.91
N GLY A 15 -21.28 -8.39 17.46
CA GLY A 15 -21.12 -9.82 17.73
C GLY A 15 -20.62 -10.65 16.55
N ALA A 16 -20.12 -10.03 15.48
CA ALA A 16 -19.55 -10.75 14.35
C ALA A 16 -18.31 -11.55 14.76
N GLN A 17 -18.26 -12.82 14.37
CA GLN A 17 -17.07 -13.65 14.53
C GLN A 17 -16.23 -13.58 13.27
N LEU A 18 -15.07 -12.93 13.35
CA LEU A 18 -14.21 -12.64 12.24
C LEU A 18 -12.94 -13.49 12.26
N LYS A 19 -12.47 -13.86 11.09
CA LYS A 19 -11.15 -14.44 10.91
C LYS A 19 -10.22 -13.37 10.32
N TYR A 20 -8.99 -13.37 10.78
CA TYR A 20 -8.02 -12.34 10.42
C TYR A 20 -6.79 -12.93 9.76
N ILE A 21 -6.18 -12.15 8.87
CA ILE A 21 -4.81 -12.35 8.40
C ILE A 21 -4.02 -11.14 8.87
N PHE A 22 -3.07 -11.37 9.75
CA PHE A 22 -2.13 -10.35 10.19
C PHE A 22 -0.87 -10.44 9.35
N PHE A 23 -0.45 -9.33 8.79
CA PHE A 23 0.80 -9.24 8.04
C PHE A 23 1.61 -8.03 8.49
N TRP A 24 2.92 -8.16 8.34
CA TRP A 24 3.86 -7.06 8.52
C TRP A 24 5.16 -7.39 7.78
N GLY A 25 5.77 -6.36 7.15
CA GLY A 25 6.96 -6.54 6.35
C GLY A 25 6.68 -7.17 4.98
N HIS A 26 7.71 -7.19 4.16
CA HIS A 26 7.63 -7.62 2.75
C HIS A 26 8.58 -8.75 2.41
N ARG A 27 9.08 -9.47 3.43
CA ARG A 27 9.98 -10.61 3.20
C ARG A 27 9.23 -11.78 2.60
N ALA A 28 9.70 -12.26 1.44
CA ALA A 28 9.15 -13.44 0.80
C ALA A 28 9.32 -14.69 1.67
N PRO A 29 8.40 -15.68 1.57
CA PRO A 29 8.62 -17.01 2.13
C PRO A 29 9.92 -17.64 1.64
N LYS A 30 10.52 -18.51 2.45
CA LYS A 30 11.81 -19.15 2.14
C LYS A 30 11.81 -19.98 0.86
N ASP A 31 10.66 -20.52 0.48
CA ASP A 31 10.48 -21.31 -0.74
C ASP A 31 10.25 -20.46 -1.99
N GLY A 32 10.26 -19.13 -1.87
CA GLY A 32 10.01 -18.21 -2.98
C GLY A 32 8.55 -18.09 -3.40
N SER A 33 7.62 -18.75 -2.70
CA SER A 33 6.18 -18.64 -2.97
C SER A 33 5.61 -17.27 -2.59
N VAL A 34 4.38 -16.99 -3.04
CA VAL A 34 3.63 -15.82 -2.60
C VAL A 34 2.95 -16.14 -1.27
N GLY A 35 3.17 -15.30 -0.27
CA GLY A 35 2.53 -15.39 1.03
C GLY A 35 1.91 -14.05 1.45
N LYS A 36 1.44 -13.98 2.69
CA LYS A 36 0.78 -12.79 3.24
C LYS A 36 1.62 -11.50 3.22
N SER A 37 2.94 -11.61 3.15
CA SER A 37 3.84 -10.47 2.97
C SER A 37 3.61 -9.70 1.67
N CYS A 38 2.94 -10.32 0.67
CA CYS A 38 2.56 -9.63 -0.57
C CYS A 38 1.54 -8.50 -0.33
N PHE A 39 0.88 -8.46 0.81
CA PHE A 39 -0.04 -7.38 1.17
C PHE A 39 0.69 -6.10 1.56
N SER A 40 1.96 -6.18 1.95
CA SER A 40 2.77 -4.99 2.18
C SER A 40 2.89 -4.15 0.91
N GLN A 41 2.77 -2.82 1.05
CA GLN A 41 3.02 -1.88 -0.05
C GLN A 41 4.47 -1.90 -0.55
N TRP A 42 5.38 -2.50 0.21
CA TRP A 42 6.78 -2.66 -0.15
C TRP A 42 7.08 -3.95 -0.92
N TRP A 43 6.10 -4.84 -1.06
CA TRP A 43 6.27 -6.04 -1.85
C TRP A 43 6.51 -5.69 -3.32
N PRO A 44 7.53 -6.29 -3.97
CA PRO A 44 7.79 -6.09 -5.39
C PRO A 44 6.60 -6.60 -6.23
N SER A 45 5.89 -5.68 -6.82
CA SER A 45 4.71 -5.97 -7.64
C SER A 45 4.57 -4.86 -8.67
N PRO A 46 5.40 -4.87 -9.72
CA PRO A 46 5.43 -3.80 -10.71
C PRO A 46 4.09 -3.65 -11.42
N PHE A 47 3.70 -2.42 -11.62
CA PHE A 47 2.46 -2.07 -12.31
C PHE A 47 2.60 -0.73 -13.03
N GLU A 48 1.63 -0.42 -13.87
CA GLU A 48 1.60 0.81 -14.66
C GLU A 48 0.28 1.54 -14.44
N ILE A 49 0.35 2.85 -14.28
CA ILE A 49 -0.81 3.75 -14.28
C ILE A 49 -0.49 4.94 -15.19
N ASN A 50 -1.37 5.22 -16.13
CA ASN A 50 -1.24 6.33 -17.10
C ASN A 50 0.13 6.33 -17.83
N GLY A 51 0.62 5.16 -18.21
CA GLY A 51 1.86 5.01 -18.94
C GLY A 51 3.12 5.10 -18.09
N VAL A 52 3.01 5.24 -16.78
CA VAL A 52 4.15 5.31 -15.84
C VAL A 52 4.24 4.02 -15.05
N GLY A 53 5.44 3.41 -15.05
CA GLY A 53 5.72 2.19 -14.30
C GLY A 53 6.17 2.46 -12.86
N TYR A 54 5.71 1.63 -11.93
CA TYR A 54 6.05 1.68 -10.51
C TYR A 54 6.51 0.31 -10.04
N ALA A 55 7.62 0.27 -9.31
CA ALA A 55 8.16 -0.99 -8.78
C ALA A 55 7.35 -1.56 -7.62
N THR A 56 6.81 -0.69 -6.77
CA THR A 56 5.98 -1.05 -5.61
C THR A 56 4.85 -0.05 -5.41
N ALA A 57 3.87 -0.40 -4.58
CA ALA A 57 2.82 0.53 -4.18
C ALA A 57 3.38 1.75 -3.43
N GLU A 58 4.47 1.59 -2.69
CA GLU A 58 5.14 2.72 -2.01
C GLU A 58 5.71 3.73 -3.01
N HIS A 59 6.34 3.28 -4.10
CA HIS A 59 6.80 4.18 -5.16
C HIS A 59 5.65 5.00 -5.73
N TYR A 60 4.52 4.37 -5.98
CA TYR A 60 3.32 5.06 -6.47
C TYR A 60 2.82 6.10 -5.48
N MET A 61 2.63 5.69 -4.23
CA MET A 61 2.13 6.57 -3.17
C MET A 61 3.01 7.82 -3.00
N MET A 62 4.32 7.64 -2.99
CA MET A 62 5.26 8.75 -2.85
C MET A 62 5.34 9.62 -4.10
N ALA A 63 5.28 9.03 -5.29
CA ALA A 63 5.24 9.79 -6.54
C ALA A 63 3.96 10.64 -6.65
N GLU A 64 2.82 10.09 -6.28
CA GLU A 64 1.56 10.85 -6.24
C GLU A 64 1.58 11.97 -5.18
N LYS A 65 2.22 11.73 -4.03
CA LYS A 65 2.47 12.78 -3.04
C LYS A 65 3.28 13.93 -3.64
N ALA A 66 4.36 13.62 -4.34
CA ALA A 66 5.17 14.64 -5.00
C ALA A 66 4.38 15.41 -6.08
N ARG A 67 3.57 14.72 -6.88
CA ARG A 67 2.70 15.35 -7.89
C ARG A 67 1.65 16.26 -7.25
N LEU A 68 1.04 15.82 -6.17
CA LEU A 68 0.02 16.58 -5.45
C LEU A 68 0.55 17.95 -4.98
N PHE A 69 1.80 18.00 -4.56
CA PHE A 69 2.44 19.23 -4.08
C PHE A 69 3.32 19.92 -5.14
N GLY A 70 3.30 19.45 -6.38
CA GLY A 70 4.00 20.08 -7.50
C GLY A 70 5.52 19.95 -7.46
N ASP A 71 6.06 18.99 -6.72
CA ASP A 71 7.50 18.70 -6.63
C ASP A 71 7.93 17.70 -7.71
N GLU A 72 8.14 18.19 -8.92
CA GLU A 72 8.53 17.36 -10.06
C GLU A 72 9.89 16.69 -9.88
N ALA A 73 10.84 17.36 -9.24
CA ALA A 73 12.17 16.81 -8.99
C ALA A 73 12.11 15.63 -8.01
N ALA A 74 11.33 15.75 -6.93
CA ALA A 74 11.09 14.65 -6.01
C ALA A 74 10.37 13.48 -6.69
N CYS A 75 9.37 13.76 -7.52
CA CYS A 75 8.66 12.74 -8.29
C CYS A 75 9.62 11.94 -9.17
N ALA A 76 10.47 12.62 -9.94
CA ALA A 76 11.46 11.96 -10.79
C ALA A 76 12.44 11.09 -9.99
N ALA A 77 12.93 11.59 -8.86
CA ALA A 77 13.83 10.83 -7.98
C ALA A 77 13.15 9.60 -7.38
N ILE A 78 11.90 9.70 -6.96
CA ILE A 78 11.11 8.59 -6.43
C ILE A 78 10.92 7.50 -7.48
N LEU A 79 10.62 7.86 -8.72
CA LEU A 79 10.47 6.89 -9.81
C LEU A 79 11.77 6.14 -10.12
N GLN A 80 12.92 6.72 -9.84
CA GLN A 80 14.25 6.12 -10.01
C GLN A 80 14.76 5.39 -8.76
N ALA A 81 14.06 5.49 -7.63
CA ALA A 81 14.48 4.88 -6.38
C ALA A 81 14.61 3.35 -6.52
N ALA A 82 15.73 2.81 -6.05
CA ALA A 82 16.03 1.38 -6.16
C ALA A 82 15.17 0.52 -5.21
N THR A 83 14.70 1.10 -4.11
CA THR A 83 13.95 0.39 -3.07
C THR A 83 12.75 1.20 -2.58
N PRO A 84 11.71 0.53 -2.03
CA PRO A 84 10.60 1.25 -1.41
C PRO A 84 11.03 2.08 -0.17
N ALA A 85 12.06 1.67 0.54
CA ALA A 85 12.63 2.45 1.64
C ALA A 85 13.19 3.79 1.15
N GLU A 86 13.91 3.78 0.03
CA GLU A 86 14.41 5.00 -0.59
C GLU A 86 13.27 5.89 -1.10
N ALA A 87 12.27 5.31 -1.73
CA ALA A 87 11.07 6.03 -2.16
C ALA A 87 10.37 6.72 -0.98
N LYS A 88 10.20 6.03 0.14
CA LYS A 88 9.64 6.59 1.37
C LYS A 88 10.47 7.76 1.91
N LYS A 89 11.79 7.60 1.95
CA LYS A 89 12.71 8.65 2.39
C LYS A 89 12.60 9.91 1.53
N LEU A 90 12.57 9.75 0.21
CA LEU A 90 12.39 10.86 -0.73
C LEU A 90 11.01 11.49 -0.57
N GLY A 91 9.97 10.70 -0.38
CA GLY A 91 8.60 11.16 -0.12
C GLY A 91 8.46 11.98 1.16
N ALA A 92 9.29 11.73 2.17
CA ALA A 92 9.34 12.54 3.40
C ALA A 92 9.95 13.93 3.17
N GLN A 93 10.67 14.13 2.06
CA GLN A 93 11.36 15.37 1.70
C GLN A 93 10.63 16.21 0.65
N VAL A 94 9.42 15.81 0.26
CA VAL A 94 8.62 16.53 -0.75
C VAL A 94 8.39 17.97 -0.32
N SER A 95 8.73 18.92 -1.20
CA SER A 95 8.52 20.34 -0.99
C SER A 95 7.04 20.72 -1.07
N GLY A 96 6.66 21.75 -0.33
CA GLY A 96 5.28 22.27 -0.38
C GLY A 96 4.26 21.39 0.34
N PHE A 97 4.71 20.41 1.11
CA PHE A 97 3.84 19.48 1.84
C PHE A 97 2.91 20.22 2.80
N VAL A 98 1.62 19.87 2.74
CA VAL A 98 0.57 20.34 3.65
C VAL A 98 -0.21 19.13 4.15
N GLU A 99 -0.15 18.87 5.45
CA GLU A 99 -0.72 17.66 6.07
C GLU A 99 -2.22 17.51 5.77
N GLU A 100 -2.99 18.58 5.88
CA GLU A 100 -4.44 18.55 5.68
C GLU A 100 -4.81 18.15 4.24
N ILE A 101 -4.05 18.63 3.26
CA ILE A 101 -4.24 18.29 1.84
C ILE A 101 -3.85 16.82 1.62
N TRP A 102 -2.75 16.38 2.19
CA TRP A 102 -2.32 14.99 2.10
C TRP A 102 -3.37 14.03 2.67
N GLN A 103 -3.94 14.34 3.84
CA GLN A 103 -4.99 13.53 4.46
C GLN A 103 -6.24 13.39 3.59
N LEU A 104 -6.61 14.44 2.85
CA LEU A 104 -7.74 14.38 1.91
C LEU A 104 -7.51 13.43 0.73
N HIS A 105 -6.28 13.32 0.26
CA HIS A 105 -5.94 12.59 -0.97
C HIS A 105 -5.33 11.20 -0.73
N ARG A 106 -4.69 10.99 0.41
CA ARG A 106 -3.92 9.79 0.71
C ARG A 106 -4.69 8.49 0.50
N PHE A 107 -5.90 8.42 1.01
CA PHE A 107 -6.70 7.19 0.91
C PHE A 107 -6.96 6.80 -0.55
N GLY A 108 -7.42 7.74 -1.37
CA GLY A 108 -7.68 7.50 -2.80
C GLY A 108 -6.42 7.07 -3.56
N ILE A 109 -5.28 7.68 -3.25
CA ILE A 109 -3.99 7.34 -3.83
C ILE A 109 -3.61 5.89 -3.47
N VAL A 110 -3.70 5.53 -2.20
CA VAL A 110 -3.36 4.18 -1.72
C VAL A 110 -4.27 3.13 -2.35
N VAL A 111 -5.57 3.39 -2.44
CA VAL A 111 -6.53 2.49 -3.10
C VAL A 111 -6.19 2.30 -4.57
N ALA A 112 -5.93 3.38 -5.30
CA ALA A 112 -5.60 3.31 -6.73
C ALA A 112 -4.34 2.48 -7.01
N GLY A 113 -3.28 2.71 -6.25
CA GLY A 113 -2.02 1.97 -6.39
C GLY A 113 -2.17 0.49 -6.06
N ASN A 114 -2.82 0.17 -4.95
CA ASN A 114 -3.05 -1.23 -4.56
C ASN A 114 -3.97 -1.94 -5.54
N ARG A 115 -5.02 -1.30 -6.01
CA ARG A 115 -5.89 -1.88 -7.03
C ARG A 115 -5.12 -2.23 -8.30
N ALA A 116 -4.33 -1.31 -8.82
CA ALA A 116 -3.54 -1.53 -10.02
C ALA A 116 -2.53 -2.68 -9.87
N ARG A 117 -1.80 -2.74 -8.75
CA ARG A 117 -0.81 -3.80 -8.54
C ARG A 117 -1.44 -5.20 -8.42
N PHE A 118 -2.57 -5.33 -7.75
CA PHE A 118 -3.27 -6.61 -7.66
C PHE A 118 -3.94 -7.01 -8.98
N GLU A 119 -4.50 -6.05 -9.71
CA GLU A 119 -5.08 -6.32 -11.04
C GLU A 119 -4.03 -6.76 -12.06
N GLN A 120 -2.82 -6.20 -11.99
CA GLN A 120 -1.76 -6.44 -12.97
C GLN A 120 -0.78 -7.55 -12.60
N ASN A 121 -0.84 -8.10 -11.39
CA ASN A 121 0.03 -9.18 -10.93
C ASN A 121 -0.79 -10.41 -10.52
N PRO A 122 -0.99 -11.38 -11.42
CA PRO A 122 -1.91 -12.50 -11.22
C PRO A 122 -1.66 -13.33 -9.96
N LEU A 123 -0.39 -13.56 -9.59
CA LEU A 123 -0.05 -14.39 -8.42
C LEU A 123 -0.50 -13.77 -7.10
N ILE A 124 -0.30 -12.47 -6.92
CA ILE A 124 -0.76 -11.78 -5.71
C ILE A 124 -2.27 -11.54 -5.74
N ARG A 125 -2.86 -11.36 -6.93
CA ARG A 125 -4.30 -11.28 -7.10
C ARG A 125 -4.98 -12.56 -6.66
N GLU A 126 -4.49 -13.71 -7.11
CA GLU A 126 -5.01 -15.02 -6.72
C GLU A 126 -4.90 -15.23 -5.20
N PHE A 127 -3.76 -14.89 -4.62
CA PHE A 127 -3.57 -14.98 -3.18
C PHE A 127 -4.57 -14.10 -2.41
N LEU A 128 -4.82 -12.88 -2.87
CA LEU A 128 -5.80 -11.97 -2.28
C LEU A 128 -7.22 -12.55 -2.37
N VAL A 129 -7.62 -13.01 -3.55
CA VAL A 129 -8.96 -13.59 -3.76
C VAL A 129 -9.19 -14.82 -2.87
N ASN A 130 -8.19 -15.65 -2.69
CA ASN A 130 -8.25 -16.84 -1.85
C ASN A 130 -8.32 -16.55 -0.34
N THR A 131 -8.14 -15.30 0.09
CA THR A 131 -8.37 -14.93 1.50
C THR A 131 -9.86 -14.99 1.87
N GLY A 132 -10.76 -14.95 0.91
CA GLY A 132 -12.20 -14.97 1.13
C GLY A 132 -12.66 -13.74 1.92
N GLU A 133 -13.38 -13.98 3.00
CA GLU A 133 -13.93 -12.92 3.86
C GLU A 133 -13.04 -12.59 5.07
N ARG A 134 -11.82 -13.12 5.14
CA ARG A 134 -10.90 -12.80 6.23
C ARG A 134 -10.50 -11.34 6.19
N VAL A 135 -10.43 -10.72 7.36
CA VAL A 135 -10.01 -9.33 7.49
C VAL A 135 -8.49 -9.24 7.43
N LEU A 136 -7.98 -8.41 6.54
CA LEU A 136 -6.53 -8.19 6.40
C LEU A 136 -6.12 -7.05 7.33
N VAL A 137 -5.14 -7.31 8.18
CA VAL A 137 -4.67 -6.34 9.18
C VAL A 137 -3.15 -6.19 9.07
N GLU A 138 -2.70 -4.97 8.78
CA GLU A 138 -1.29 -4.63 8.90
C GLU A 138 -0.95 -4.47 10.38
N ALA A 139 -0.10 -5.35 10.88
CA ALA A 139 0.25 -5.45 12.30
C ALA A 139 1.67 -4.92 12.54
N SER A 140 1.91 -3.65 12.23
CA SER A 140 3.20 -3.01 12.45
C SER A 140 3.48 -2.82 13.95
N PRO A 141 4.68 -3.26 14.44
CA PRO A 141 5.03 -3.03 15.84
C PRO A 141 5.44 -1.59 16.15
N VAL A 142 5.65 -0.77 15.13
CA VAL A 142 6.14 0.61 15.27
C VAL A 142 5.07 1.67 15.00
N ASP A 143 4.02 1.32 14.27
CA ASP A 143 2.90 2.21 14.02
C ASP A 143 1.92 2.14 15.20
N ARG A 144 1.70 3.28 15.82
CA ARG A 144 0.67 3.43 16.85
C ARG A 144 -0.62 3.83 16.16
N ILE A 145 -1.62 3.01 16.32
CA ILE A 145 -2.99 3.31 15.89
C ILE A 145 -3.67 4.15 16.98
#